data_bbedd48d7d5e0ff6841e43318c24adc6
#
_entry.id   bbedd48d7d5e0ff6841e43318c24adc6
#
_cell.length_a   1.000
_cell.length_b   1.000
_cell.length_c   1.000
_cell.angle_alpha   90.00
_cell.angle_beta   90.00
_cell.angle_gamma   90.00
#
_symmetry.space_group_name_H-M   'P 1'
#
loop_
_entity.id
_entity.type
_entity.pdbx_description
1 polymer ?
#
loop_
_entity_poly.entity_id
_entity_poly.type
_entity_poly.pdbx_seq_one_letter_code
_entity_poly.pdbx_strand_id
1 'polypeptide(L)'
;MRIFPLLAVPARAAFLFRVSERARLRMLTLVIPLLAFTATGNLHAASTSLAISIRTLSSPYQVMYKVGAEAYAKQVGLPLDVLTTEANSQKGLTDIKAEVARTGANVAFYIDPNDAADAVPIAKTLDAAGTYFVTWWSKPADVKVWDYPHWIAHISFDGVAAGVYTATELLKTFKTPGQGKIIALQGRLGDTPNAERWQGLQQVLSQNPGVKLLQWESALWDRTKAYNSTKEMLVAHPDIEGVWTANDDMAMGAIQALKEANLAGKVMVTGCDGIPEMFDAIKGGLAAATIFNDGKYQAQLGLAMSLAAKQGKLDVKSLPHEHRQFEIPAVNVNRENVDQVKHDYIENTPTYDLSDFFAKWSKAIP
;
A
#
# COMPACT_ATOMS: atom_id res chain seq x y z
N MET A 1 -7.40 61.95 -7.37
CA MET A 1 -6.91 63.35 -7.32
C MET A 1 -6.11 63.55 -6.06
N ARG A 2 -4.88 64.02 -6.15
CA ARG A 2 -3.76 64.19 -5.19
C ARG A 2 -2.79 63.00 -5.18
N ILE A 3 -1.71 62.97 -6.00
CA ILE A 3 -0.51 63.78 -6.24
C ILE A 3 0.48 63.72 -5.04
N PHE A 4 1.57 63.10 -5.39
CA PHE A 4 2.96 62.98 -4.91
C PHE A 4 3.49 64.08 -3.96
N PRO A 5 4.65 63.89 -3.24
CA PRO A 5 5.92 63.90 -3.99
C PRO A 5 7.03 62.92 -3.50
N LEU A 6 7.97 62.71 -4.45
CA LEU A 6 9.36 62.24 -4.26
C LEU A 6 10.14 63.14 -3.31
N LEU A 7 11.09 62.57 -2.59
CA LEU A 7 12.26 63.30 -2.10
C LEU A 7 13.57 62.49 -2.32
N ALA A 8 14.54 63.23 -2.71
CA ALA A 8 15.81 62.91 -3.36
C ALA A 8 16.92 62.41 -2.41
N VAL A 9 17.85 61.73 -3.05
CA VAL A 9 19.21 61.34 -2.57
C VAL A 9 20.08 62.58 -2.31
N PRO A 10 21.07 62.48 -1.38
CA PRO A 10 22.40 63.01 -1.74
C PRO A 10 23.54 62.00 -1.58
N ALA A 11 24.48 62.17 -2.49
CA ALA A 11 25.74 61.43 -2.61
C ALA A 11 26.90 62.07 -1.82
N ARG A 12 27.95 61.25 -1.68
CA ARG A 12 29.37 61.61 -1.49
C ARG A 12 29.91 61.88 -0.09
N ALA A 13 30.87 61.00 0.27
CA ALA A 13 32.20 61.45 0.68
C ALA A 13 33.23 60.32 0.55
N ALA A 14 34.13 60.46 -0.40
CA ALA A 14 35.33 59.65 -0.52
C ALA A 14 36.39 60.17 0.48
N PHE A 15 36.96 59.25 1.22
CA PHE A 15 38.17 59.57 2.05
C PHE A 15 39.35 58.78 1.50
N LEU A 16 40.27 59.54 0.88
CA LEU A 16 41.60 59.10 0.48
C LEU A 16 42.52 59.11 1.71
N PHE A 17 43.07 57.98 2.10
CA PHE A 17 44.26 57.93 2.97
C PHE A 17 45.49 57.57 2.13
N ARG A 18 46.44 58.53 2.08
CA ARG A 18 47.79 58.35 1.54
C ARG A 18 48.58 57.42 2.45
N VAL A 19 49.15 56.39 1.86
CA VAL A 19 50.19 55.58 2.54
C VAL A 19 51.55 56.17 2.20
N SER A 20 52.32 56.49 3.21
CA SER A 20 53.73 56.89 3.11
C SER A 20 54.62 55.65 3.04
N GLU A 21 55.49 55.64 2.04
CA GLU A 21 56.62 54.72 1.96
C GLU A 21 57.63 54.98 3.10
N ARG A 22 58.00 53.93 3.82
CA ARG A 22 59.33 53.55 4.30
C ARG A 22 59.29 52.59 5.47
N ALA A 23 59.47 51.33 5.15
CA ALA A 23 60.26 50.44 6.00
C ALA A 23 60.60 49.15 5.22
N ARG A 24 61.86 49.10 4.86
CA ARG A 24 62.50 47.92 4.27
C ARG A 24 62.76 46.85 5.32
N LEU A 25 62.64 45.62 4.86
CA LEU A 25 63.48 44.48 5.23
C LEU A 25 63.23 43.79 6.58
N ARG A 26 62.56 42.63 6.47
CA ARG A 26 63.13 41.34 6.90
C ARG A 26 62.18 40.21 6.44
N MET A 27 62.60 39.56 5.35
CA MET A 27 62.05 38.27 4.95
C MET A 27 62.38 37.26 6.04
N LEU A 28 61.38 36.82 6.79
CA LEU A 28 61.39 35.58 7.50
C LEU A 28 60.55 34.62 6.70
N THR A 29 61.19 33.72 5.96
CA THR A 29 60.56 32.60 5.27
C THR A 29 60.05 31.62 6.34
N LEU A 30 58.78 31.75 6.67
CA LEU A 30 58.06 30.72 7.44
C LEU A 30 57.63 29.66 6.43
N VAL A 31 58.39 28.58 6.37
CA VAL A 31 57.98 27.34 5.71
C VAL A 31 56.88 26.70 6.56
N ILE A 32 55.62 26.94 6.18
CA ILE A 32 54.50 26.20 6.75
C ILE A 32 54.50 24.85 6.02
N PRO A 33 54.73 23.72 6.70
CA PRO A 33 54.51 22.44 6.08
C PRO A 33 53.00 22.30 5.80
N LEU A 34 52.66 22.26 4.50
CA LEU A 34 51.34 21.90 4.04
C LEU A 34 51.11 20.40 4.42
N LEU A 35 50.66 20.17 5.64
CA LEU A 35 50.11 18.88 6.02
C LEU A 35 48.87 18.66 5.15
N ALA A 36 49.06 17.96 4.01
CA ALA A 36 47.97 17.38 3.27
C ALA A 36 47.26 16.39 4.20
N PHE A 37 46.22 16.86 4.88
CA PHE A 37 45.24 15.99 5.49
C PHE A 37 44.54 15.27 4.32
N THR A 38 45.10 14.13 3.90
CA THR A 38 44.33 13.17 3.17
C THR A 38 43.27 12.64 4.15
N ALA A 39 42.16 13.36 4.20
CA ALA A 39 40.95 12.78 4.73
C ALA A 39 40.57 11.62 3.79
N THR A 40 41.14 10.46 4.04
CA THR A 40 40.52 9.20 3.62
C THR A 40 39.24 9.10 4.39
N GLY A 41 38.24 9.91 3.98
CA GLY A 41 36.87 9.64 4.34
C GLY A 41 36.60 8.23 3.83
N ASN A 42 36.58 7.26 4.73
CA ASN A 42 35.86 6.03 4.48
C ASN A 42 34.47 6.47 4.11
N LEU A 43 34.20 6.60 2.80
CA LEU A 43 32.87 6.48 2.27
C LEU A 43 32.41 5.08 2.71
N HIS A 44 31.85 4.98 3.89
CA HIS A 44 31.01 3.83 4.22
C HIS A 44 29.97 3.84 3.12
N ALA A 45 30.11 2.92 2.17
CA ALA A 45 29.03 2.62 1.25
C ALA A 45 27.81 2.42 2.16
N ALA A 46 26.80 3.29 2.03
CA ALA A 46 25.64 3.21 2.87
C ALA A 46 25.13 1.77 2.83
N SER A 47 25.01 1.14 4.00
CA SER A 47 24.55 -0.24 4.08
C SER A 47 23.17 -0.32 3.45
N THR A 48 22.92 -1.39 2.70
CA THR A 48 21.59 -1.62 2.12
C THR A 48 20.55 -1.61 3.23
N SER A 49 19.44 -0.92 3.00
CA SER A 49 18.26 -0.91 3.86
C SER A 49 17.05 -1.48 3.12
N LEU A 50 16.02 -1.79 3.88
CA LEU A 50 14.71 -2.15 3.38
C LEU A 50 13.74 -1.03 3.69
N ALA A 51 12.74 -0.82 2.82
CA ALA A 51 11.66 0.09 3.10
C ALA A 51 10.32 -0.46 2.59
N ILE A 52 9.27 -0.26 3.35
CA ILE A 52 7.90 -0.46 2.89
C ILE A 52 7.16 0.86 2.86
N SER A 53 6.33 1.07 1.84
CA SER A 53 5.37 2.16 1.80
C SER A 53 3.97 1.56 1.76
N ILE A 54 3.19 1.81 2.80
CA ILE A 54 1.85 1.27 3.03
C ILE A 54 0.87 2.38 3.36
N ARG A 55 -0.44 2.08 3.35
CA ARG A 55 -1.47 3.12 3.45
C ARG A 55 -1.59 3.69 4.86
N THR A 56 -1.69 2.83 5.88
CA THR A 56 -1.90 3.25 7.28
C THR A 56 -1.62 2.10 8.24
N LEU A 57 -1.37 2.42 9.51
CA LEU A 57 -1.29 1.41 10.57
C LEU A 57 -2.58 1.28 11.39
N SER A 58 -3.63 2.02 11.05
CA SER A 58 -4.95 1.83 11.67
C SER A 58 -5.72 0.63 11.11
N SER A 59 -5.35 0.15 9.91
CA SER A 59 -5.94 -1.05 9.31
C SER A 59 -5.20 -2.32 9.75
N PRO A 60 -5.88 -3.31 10.33
CA PRO A 60 -5.26 -4.60 10.72
C PRO A 60 -4.58 -5.32 9.56
N TYR A 61 -5.11 -5.18 8.34
CA TYR A 61 -4.51 -5.77 7.15
C TYR A 61 -3.16 -5.12 6.81
N GLN A 62 -3.07 -3.80 6.87
CA GLN A 62 -1.82 -3.08 6.64
C GLN A 62 -0.77 -3.38 7.74
N VAL A 63 -1.21 -3.67 8.96
CA VAL A 63 -0.32 -4.15 10.03
C VAL A 63 0.30 -5.50 9.69
N MET A 64 -0.41 -6.40 8.99
CA MET A 64 0.18 -7.67 8.54
C MET A 64 1.38 -7.47 7.60
N TYR A 65 1.35 -6.47 6.72
CA TYR A 65 2.51 -6.11 5.90
C TYR A 65 3.71 -5.69 6.75
N LYS A 66 3.47 -4.82 7.73
CA LYS A 66 4.54 -4.38 8.66
C LYS A 66 5.15 -5.58 9.37
N VAL A 67 4.34 -6.47 9.92
CA VAL A 67 4.80 -7.69 10.62
C VAL A 67 5.62 -8.58 9.69
N GLY A 68 5.16 -8.80 8.45
CA GLY A 68 5.91 -9.57 7.45
C GLY A 68 7.24 -8.92 7.08
N ALA A 69 7.25 -7.62 6.87
CA ALA A 69 8.46 -6.87 6.55
C ALA A 69 9.48 -6.89 7.70
N GLU A 70 9.02 -6.72 8.95
CA GLU A 70 9.88 -6.81 10.14
C GLU A 70 10.50 -8.21 10.32
N ALA A 71 9.70 -9.26 10.05
CA ALA A 71 10.20 -10.64 10.08
C ALA A 71 11.29 -10.86 9.04
N TYR A 72 11.09 -10.39 7.80
CA TYR A 72 12.09 -10.48 6.74
C TYR A 72 13.34 -9.65 7.05
N ALA A 73 13.18 -8.42 7.49
CA ALA A 73 14.29 -7.55 7.87
C ALA A 73 15.18 -8.18 8.97
N LYS A 74 14.54 -8.79 9.97
CA LYS A 74 15.24 -9.55 11.02
C LYS A 74 15.97 -10.77 10.46
N GLN A 75 15.34 -11.50 9.54
CA GLN A 75 15.94 -12.69 8.89
C GLN A 75 17.21 -12.35 8.11
N VAL A 76 17.21 -11.23 7.38
CA VAL A 76 18.35 -10.81 6.55
C VAL A 76 19.33 -9.88 7.28
N GLY A 77 19.02 -9.45 8.50
CA GLY A 77 19.87 -8.59 9.33
C GLY A 77 20.02 -7.16 8.79
N LEU A 78 18.98 -6.63 8.13
CA LEU A 78 18.98 -5.30 7.53
C LEU A 78 18.01 -4.36 8.25
N PRO A 79 18.30 -3.04 8.30
CA PRO A 79 17.36 -2.05 8.81
C PRO A 79 16.14 -1.93 7.91
N LEU A 80 14.98 -1.64 8.51
CA LEU A 80 13.70 -1.47 7.82
C LEU A 80 13.08 -0.11 8.19
N ASP A 81 12.70 0.64 7.18
CA ASP A 81 11.87 1.83 7.32
C ASP A 81 10.42 1.55 6.91
N VAL A 82 9.48 1.98 7.74
CA VAL A 82 8.04 1.82 7.50
C VAL A 82 7.45 3.19 7.23
N LEU A 83 7.12 3.44 5.97
CA LEU A 83 6.48 4.68 5.50
C LEU A 83 4.97 4.46 5.41
N THR A 84 4.19 5.41 5.93
CA THR A 84 2.73 5.38 5.84
C THR A 84 2.21 6.59 5.08
N THR A 85 1.35 6.36 4.09
CA THR A 85 0.80 7.45 3.28
C THR A 85 -0.30 8.23 4.00
N GLU A 86 -0.93 7.63 5.01
CA GLU A 86 -2.11 8.16 5.72
C GLU A 86 -3.22 8.57 4.74
N ALA A 87 -3.45 7.73 3.75
CA ALA A 87 -4.40 7.97 2.65
C ALA A 87 -4.11 9.24 1.83
N ASN A 88 -2.87 9.75 1.86
CA ASN A 88 -2.43 10.94 1.13
C ASN A 88 -1.32 10.58 0.13
N SER A 89 -1.65 10.58 -1.16
CA SER A 89 -0.74 10.22 -2.26
C SER A 89 0.48 11.14 -2.33
N GLN A 90 0.31 12.45 -2.07
CA GLN A 90 1.42 13.41 -2.09
C GLN A 90 2.40 13.14 -0.94
N LYS A 91 1.90 12.83 0.26
CA LYS A 91 2.72 12.42 1.40
C LYS A 91 3.53 11.17 1.04
N GLY A 92 2.85 10.13 0.52
CA GLY A 92 3.51 8.88 0.13
C GLY A 92 4.67 9.09 -0.83
N LEU A 93 4.46 9.87 -1.91
CA LEU A 93 5.51 10.18 -2.88
C LEU A 93 6.65 11.02 -2.25
N THR A 94 6.31 11.94 -1.34
CA THR A 94 7.30 12.78 -0.64
C THR A 94 8.17 11.94 0.28
N ASP A 95 7.58 11.02 1.04
CA ASP A 95 8.31 10.14 1.94
C ASP A 95 9.24 9.18 1.18
N ILE A 96 8.78 8.62 0.04
CA ILE A 96 9.62 7.80 -0.84
C ILE A 96 10.82 8.61 -1.36
N LYS A 97 10.61 9.86 -1.81
CA LYS A 97 11.69 10.74 -2.26
C LYS A 97 12.69 11.05 -1.14
N ALA A 98 12.20 11.31 0.06
CA ALA A 98 13.04 11.56 1.24
C ALA A 98 13.88 10.32 1.59
N GLU A 99 13.28 9.13 1.53
CA GLU A 99 13.98 7.88 1.78
C GLU A 99 15.09 7.61 0.75
N VAL A 100 14.79 7.82 -0.54
CA VAL A 100 15.79 7.73 -1.60
C VAL A 100 16.90 8.78 -1.42
N ALA A 101 16.56 10.01 -1.04
CA ALA A 101 17.56 11.06 -0.78
C ALA A 101 18.49 10.69 0.40
N ARG A 102 17.96 10.01 1.40
CA ARG A 102 18.71 9.55 2.59
C ARG A 102 19.63 8.36 2.29
N THR A 103 19.15 7.41 1.49
CA THR A 103 19.82 6.12 1.26
C THR A 103 20.55 6.04 -0.08
N GLY A 104 20.27 6.96 -0.99
CA GLY A 104 20.60 6.80 -2.41
C GLY A 104 19.88 5.58 -2.99
N ALA A 105 20.52 4.88 -3.93
CA ALA A 105 19.99 3.63 -4.46
C ALA A 105 20.17 2.43 -3.48
N ASN A 106 20.62 2.64 -2.24
CA ASN A 106 20.92 1.57 -1.29
C ASN A 106 19.71 1.14 -0.44
N VAL A 107 18.53 1.21 -1.02
CA VAL A 107 17.29 0.73 -0.41
C VAL A 107 16.55 -0.21 -1.37
N ALA A 108 15.91 -1.23 -0.81
CA ALA A 108 15.02 -2.15 -1.54
C ALA A 108 13.58 -1.90 -1.05
N PHE A 109 12.66 -1.56 -1.98
CA PHE A 109 11.30 -1.17 -1.65
C PHE A 109 10.27 -2.27 -1.92
N TYR A 110 9.28 -2.36 -1.02
CA TYR A 110 7.96 -2.90 -1.26
C TYR A 110 6.93 -1.77 -1.12
N ILE A 111 6.00 -1.64 -2.06
CA ILE A 111 5.09 -0.48 -2.11
C ILE A 111 3.66 -0.93 -2.39
N ASP A 112 2.73 -0.51 -1.54
CA ASP A 112 1.30 -0.50 -1.80
C ASP A 112 0.87 0.93 -2.18
N PRO A 113 0.72 1.26 -3.48
CA PRO A 113 0.31 2.59 -3.90
C PRO A 113 -1.05 2.96 -3.30
N ASN A 114 -1.20 4.22 -2.87
CA ASN A 114 -2.43 4.68 -2.23
C ASN A 114 -3.61 4.73 -3.22
N ASP A 115 -3.31 5.04 -4.49
CA ASP A 115 -4.21 5.00 -5.65
C ASP A 115 -3.50 4.39 -6.86
N ALA A 116 -4.25 3.87 -7.83
CA ALA A 116 -3.66 3.34 -9.06
C ALA A 116 -2.80 4.37 -9.80
N ALA A 117 -3.24 5.63 -9.84
CA ALA A 117 -2.51 6.73 -10.47
C ALA A 117 -1.16 7.02 -9.82
N ASP A 118 -0.93 6.64 -8.56
CA ASP A 118 0.32 6.88 -7.85
C ASP A 118 1.47 6.00 -8.35
N ALA A 119 1.16 4.85 -8.95
CA ALA A 119 2.18 3.89 -9.39
C ALA A 119 3.18 4.52 -10.38
N VAL A 120 2.72 5.36 -11.31
CA VAL A 120 3.58 5.99 -12.33
C VAL A 120 4.56 7.01 -11.73
N PRO A 121 4.14 8.01 -10.94
CA PRO A 121 5.08 8.94 -10.31
C PRO A 121 6.04 8.26 -9.33
N ILE A 122 5.61 7.21 -8.64
CA ILE A 122 6.49 6.37 -7.80
C ILE A 122 7.53 5.66 -8.68
N ALA A 123 7.09 4.99 -9.75
CA ALA A 123 7.98 4.28 -10.67
C ALA A 123 9.02 5.21 -11.29
N LYS A 124 8.62 6.37 -11.79
CA LYS A 124 9.55 7.38 -12.32
C LYS A 124 10.58 7.86 -11.31
N THR A 125 10.15 8.03 -10.05
CA THR A 125 11.03 8.47 -8.96
C THR A 125 12.09 7.42 -8.64
N LEU A 126 11.66 6.17 -8.46
CA LEU A 126 12.55 5.08 -8.06
C LEU A 126 13.45 4.62 -9.22
N ASP A 127 12.92 4.58 -10.43
CA ASP A 127 13.69 4.21 -11.61
C ASP A 127 14.79 5.23 -11.91
N ALA A 128 14.49 6.52 -11.84
CA ALA A 128 15.49 7.60 -11.99
C ALA A 128 16.58 7.54 -10.90
N ALA A 129 16.27 7.03 -9.73
CA ALA A 129 17.23 6.83 -8.64
C ALA A 129 18.01 5.51 -8.74
N GLY A 130 17.69 4.61 -9.67
CA GLY A 130 18.27 3.29 -9.78
C GLY A 130 17.89 2.35 -8.63
N THR A 131 16.70 2.55 -8.06
CA THR A 131 16.23 1.83 -6.88
C THR A 131 15.22 0.76 -7.27
N TYR A 132 15.51 -0.50 -6.88
CA TYR A 132 14.63 -1.64 -7.15
C TYR A 132 13.43 -1.68 -6.21
N PHE A 133 12.25 -1.99 -6.79
CA PHE A 133 11.01 -2.05 -6.04
C PHE A 133 9.99 -3.03 -6.65
N VAL A 134 9.07 -3.48 -5.80
CA VAL A 134 7.88 -4.26 -6.15
C VAL A 134 6.65 -3.48 -5.71
N THR A 135 5.60 -3.49 -6.52
CA THR A 135 4.31 -2.90 -6.14
C THR A 135 3.23 -3.96 -6.00
N TRP A 136 2.21 -3.64 -5.19
CA TRP A 136 1.04 -4.47 -4.95
C TRP A 136 -0.25 -3.71 -5.21
N TRP A 137 -1.32 -4.46 -5.51
CA TRP A 137 -2.71 -4.02 -5.61
C TRP A 137 -3.01 -3.07 -6.76
N SER A 138 -2.42 -1.89 -6.77
CA SER A 138 -2.92 -0.78 -7.58
C SER A 138 -1.88 -0.28 -8.57
N LYS A 139 -2.22 -0.32 -9.87
CA LYS A 139 -1.57 0.40 -10.95
C LYS A 139 -2.59 0.66 -12.08
N PRO A 140 -2.39 1.67 -12.94
CA PRO A 140 -3.20 1.82 -14.15
C PRO A 140 -3.04 0.59 -15.07
N ALA A 141 -4.13 0.15 -15.68
CA ALA A 141 -4.14 -1.07 -16.50
C ALA A 141 -3.23 -0.97 -17.74
N ASP A 142 -3.11 0.22 -18.31
CA ASP A 142 -2.30 0.52 -19.51
C ASP A 142 -0.81 0.68 -19.22
N VAL A 143 -0.41 0.79 -17.95
CA VAL A 143 1.00 0.93 -17.54
C VAL A 143 1.67 -0.42 -17.50
N LYS A 144 2.81 -0.54 -18.17
CA LYS A 144 3.60 -1.77 -18.23
C LYS A 144 4.81 -1.67 -17.29
N VAL A 145 4.97 -2.66 -16.43
CA VAL A 145 6.06 -2.70 -15.43
C VAL A 145 7.43 -2.70 -16.11
N TRP A 146 7.56 -3.35 -17.26
CA TRP A 146 8.81 -3.46 -18.01
C TRP A 146 9.26 -2.18 -18.73
N ASP A 147 8.41 -1.14 -18.73
CA ASP A 147 8.81 0.20 -19.20
C ASP A 147 9.73 0.90 -18.19
N TYR A 148 9.85 0.34 -16.96
CA TYR A 148 10.68 0.86 -15.87
C TYR A 148 11.69 -0.22 -15.43
N PRO A 149 12.98 -0.10 -15.78
CA PRO A 149 14.01 -1.11 -15.51
C PRO A 149 14.13 -1.57 -14.05
N HIS A 150 13.85 -0.67 -13.08
CA HIS A 150 13.96 -0.99 -11.64
C HIS A 150 12.63 -1.39 -10.99
N TRP A 151 11.52 -1.30 -11.71
CA TRP A 151 10.24 -1.86 -11.25
C TRP A 151 10.23 -3.35 -11.53
N ILE A 152 10.53 -4.17 -10.54
CA ILE A 152 10.72 -5.61 -10.70
C ILE A 152 9.43 -6.30 -11.10
N ALA A 153 8.38 -6.10 -10.28
CA ALA A 153 7.09 -6.72 -10.49
C ALA A 153 5.93 -5.88 -9.92
N HIS A 154 4.77 -6.05 -10.51
CA HIS A 154 3.48 -5.70 -9.92
C HIS A 154 2.74 -7.00 -9.61
N ILE A 155 2.31 -7.17 -8.36
CA ILE A 155 1.69 -8.40 -7.89
C ILE A 155 0.31 -8.08 -7.32
N SER A 156 -0.67 -8.94 -7.57
CA SER A 156 -2.03 -8.81 -7.08
C SER A 156 -2.65 -10.20 -6.84
N PHE A 157 -3.94 -10.27 -6.70
CA PHE A 157 -4.74 -11.48 -6.75
C PHE A 157 -6.00 -11.21 -7.59
N ASP A 158 -6.75 -12.25 -7.94
CA ASP A 158 -7.97 -12.10 -8.73
C ASP A 158 -9.07 -11.40 -7.92
N GLY A 159 -9.13 -10.07 -8.06
CA GLY A 159 -10.12 -9.25 -7.36
C GLY A 159 -11.54 -9.49 -7.86
N VAL A 160 -11.71 -9.82 -9.15
CA VAL A 160 -13.04 -10.16 -9.73
C VAL A 160 -13.55 -11.46 -9.13
N ALA A 161 -12.72 -12.50 -9.09
CA ALA A 161 -13.10 -13.78 -8.47
C ALA A 161 -13.41 -13.61 -6.97
N ALA A 162 -12.68 -12.75 -6.28
CA ALA A 162 -12.96 -12.41 -4.87
C ALA A 162 -14.33 -11.76 -4.69
N GLY A 163 -14.67 -10.78 -5.55
CA GLY A 163 -15.98 -10.14 -5.54
C GLY A 163 -17.12 -11.11 -5.85
N VAL A 164 -16.91 -12.01 -6.82
CA VAL A 164 -17.86 -13.08 -7.16
C VAL A 164 -18.06 -14.02 -5.96
N TYR A 165 -16.98 -14.47 -5.33
CA TYR A 165 -17.07 -15.38 -4.19
C TYR A 165 -17.83 -14.74 -3.02
N THR A 166 -17.42 -13.55 -2.58
CA THR A 166 -18.02 -12.89 -1.41
C THR A 166 -19.49 -12.54 -1.65
N ALA A 167 -19.84 -12.08 -2.86
CA ALA A 167 -21.24 -11.85 -3.21
C ALA A 167 -22.05 -13.16 -3.22
N THR A 168 -21.52 -14.25 -3.79
CA THR A 168 -22.18 -15.55 -3.84
C THR A 168 -22.43 -16.09 -2.43
N GLU A 169 -21.44 -16.03 -1.54
CA GLU A 169 -21.60 -16.46 -0.15
C GLU A 169 -22.62 -15.61 0.62
N LEU A 170 -22.69 -14.31 0.33
CA LEU A 170 -23.71 -13.44 0.90
C LEU A 170 -25.12 -13.87 0.48
N LEU A 171 -25.33 -14.11 -0.81
CA LEU A 171 -26.64 -14.49 -1.35
C LEU A 171 -27.13 -15.85 -0.82
N LYS A 172 -26.23 -16.78 -0.48
CA LYS A 172 -26.58 -18.06 0.13
C LYS A 172 -27.24 -17.91 1.52
N THR A 173 -27.04 -16.77 2.19
CA THR A 173 -27.60 -16.52 3.51
C THR A 173 -29.04 -16.01 3.50
N PHE A 174 -29.59 -15.68 2.32
CA PHE A 174 -30.92 -15.09 2.20
C PHE A 174 -32.02 -16.13 2.46
N LYS A 175 -33.12 -15.67 3.05
CA LYS A 175 -34.28 -16.51 3.36
C LYS A 175 -34.90 -17.14 2.11
N THR A 176 -34.93 -16.39 1.02
CA THR A 176 -35.46 -16.83 -0.26
C THR A 176 -34.32 -16.88 -1.28
N PRO A 177 -33.91 -18.06 -1.77
CA PRO A 177 -32.85 -18.18 -2.75
C PRO A 177 -33.08 -17.28 -3.96
N GLY A 178 -32.07 -16.51 -4.37
CA GLY A 178 -32.11 -15.63 -5.53
C GLY A 178 -32.98 -14.38 -5.38
N GLN A 179 -33.49 -14.08 -4.18
CA GLN A 179 -34.27 -12.88 -3.88
C GLN A 179 -33.77 -12.24 -2.61
N GLY A 180 -33.70 -10.91 -2.57
CA GLY A 180 -33.27 -10.19 -1.38
C GLY A 180 -32.89 -8.77 -1.67
N LYS A 181 -32.52 -8.06 -0.61
CA LYS A 181 -32.11 -6.66 -0.65
C LYS A 181 -30.77 -6.46 0.03
N ILE A 182 -29.84 -5.82 -0.65
CA ILE A 182 -28.52 -5.54 -0.11
C ILE A 182 -28.19 -4.05 -0.18
N ILE A 183 -27.28 -3.64 0.69
CA ILE A 183 -26.49 -2.42 0.54
C ILE A 183 -25.02 -2.82 0.34
N ALA A 184 -24.23 -1.90 -0.21
CA ALA A 184 -22.81 -2.19 -0.47
C ALA A 184 -21.91 -1.03 -0.05
N LEU A 185 -20.72 -1.40 0.45
CA LEU A 185 -19.66 -0.46 0.80
C LEU A 185 -18.44 -0.72 -0.08
N GLN A 186 -18.11 0.25 -0.90
CA GLN A 186 -16.91 0.26 -1.73
C GLN A 186 -15.71 0.85 -0.98
N GLY A 187 -14.51 0.46 -1.37
CA GLY A 187 -13.28 1.11 -0.98
C GLY A 187 -13.09 2.44 -1.71
N ARG A 188 -11.85 2.81 -1.97
CA ARG A 188 -11.51 4.00 -2.76
C ARG A 188 -11.80 3.72 -4.25
N LEU A 189 -12.57 4.59 -4.91
CA LEU A 189 -13.03 4.36 -6.29
C LEU A 189 -11.89 4.33 -7.33
N GLY A 190 -10.77 5.01 -7.07
CA GLY A 190 -9.57 5.01 -7.93
C GLY A 190 -8.67 3.78 -7.78
N ASP A 191 -9.00 2.84 -6.92
CA ASP A 191 -8.19 1.66 -6.64
C ASP A 191 -8.59 0.47 -7.52
N THR A 192 -7.60 -0.19 -8.11
CA THR A 192 -7.79 -1.42 -8.89
C THR A 192 -8.52 -2.50 -8.09
N PRO A 193 -8.10 -2.87 -6.85
CA PRO A 193 -8.80 -3.92 -6.09
C PRO A 193 -10.26 -3.58 -5.77
N ASN A 194 -10.61 -2.29 -5.60
CA ASN A 194 -12.01 -1.91 -5.43
C ASN A 194 -12.82 -2.12 -6.71
N ALA A 195 -12.28 -1.67 -7.84
CA ALA A 195 -12.96 -1.80 -9.14
C ALA A 195 -13.21 -3.28 -9.51
N GLU A 196 -12.21 -4.13 -9.30
CA GLU A 196 -12.30 -5.56 -9.59
C GLU A 196 -13.30 -6.28 -8.67
N ARG A 197 -13.23 -6.05 -7.35
CA ARG A 197 -14.19 -6.65 -6.40
C ARG A 197 -15.63 -6.19 -6.68
N TRP A 198 -15.79 -4.91 -7.01
CA TRP A 198 -17.08 -4.37 -7.44
C TRP A 198 -17.60 -5.01 -8.71
N GLN A 199 -16.73 -5.21 -9.71
CA GLN A 199 -17.09 -5.93 -10.94
C GLN A 199 -17.58 -7.35 -10.62
N GLY A 200 -16.94 -8.06 -9.72
CA GLY A 200 -17.36 -9.38 -9.26
C GLY A 200 -18.76 -9.37 -8.62
N LEU A 201 -19.04 -8.40 -7.74
CA LEU A 201 -20.38 -8.20 -7.17
C LEU A 201 -21.41 -7.97 -8.30
N GLN A 202 -21.13 -7.09 -9.25
CA GLN A 202 -22.04 -6.79 -10.36
C GLN A 202 -22.32 -8.01 -11.24
N GLN A 203 -21.32 -8.87 -11.48
CA GLN A 203 -21.52 -10.14 -12.20
C GLN A 203 -22.53 -11.05 -11.48
N VAL A 204 -22.40 -11.19 -10.15
CA VAL A 204 -23.33 -12.01 -9.36
C VAL A 204 -24.74 -11.42 -9.37
N LEU A 205 -24.88 -10.12 -9.21
CA LEU A 205 -26.18 -9.44 -9.23
C LEU A 205 -26.86 -9.56 -10.61
N SER A 206 -26.10 -9.48 -11.70
CA SER A 206 -26.65 -9.65 -13.05
C SER A 206 -27.25 -11.04 -13.30
N GLN A 207 -26.70 -12.07 -12.64
CA GLN A 207 -27.18 -13.44 -12.68
C GLN A 207 -28.34 -13.72 -11.68
N ASN A 208 -28.59 -12.80 -10.75
CA ASN A 208 -29.61 -12.92 -9.71
C ASN A 208 -30.55 -11.70 -9.71
N PRO A 209 -31.39 -11.52 -10.73
CA PRO A 209 -32.20 -10.30 -10.90
C PRO A 209 -33.25 -10.07 -9.79
N GLY A 210 -33.53 -11.09 -8.98
CA GLY A 210 -34.39 -10.97 -7.80
C GLY A 210 -33.68 -10.31 -6.59
N VAL A 211 -32.34 -10.21 -6.63
CA VAL A 211 -31.57 -9.49 -5.60
C VAL A 211 -31.42 -8.04 -6.00
N LYS A 212 -31.78 -7.13 -5.09
CA LYS A 212 -31.75 -5.67 -5.33
C LYS A 212 -30.64 -5.03 -4.52
N LEU A 213 -29.70 -4.40 -5.22
CA LEU A 213 -28.75 -3.46 -4.60
C LEU A 213 -29.49 -2.12 -4.43
N LEU A 214 -29.84 -1.78 -3.19
CA LEU A 214 -30.65 -0.60 -2.88
C LEU A 214 -29.83 0.68 -2.85
N GLN A 215 -28.62 0.60 -2.25
CA GLN A 215 -27.71 1.73 -2.12
C GLN A 215 -26.27 1.21 -2.01
N TRP A 216 -25.33 2.03 -2.44
CA TRP A 216 -23.90 1.82 -2.19
C TRP A 216 -23.21 3.14 -1.90
N GLU A 217 -22.13 3.09 -1.13
CA GLU A 217 -21.26 4.22 -0.83
C GLU A 217 -19.79 3.82 -0.83
N SER A 218 -18.92 4.80 -1.05
CA SER A 218 -17.47 4.61 -0.86
C SER A 218 -17.11 4.98 0.58
N ALA A 219 -16.73 3.97 1.36
CA ALA A 219 -16.23 4.16 2.72
C ALA A 219 -14.69 4.25 2.78
N LEU A 220 -14.01 4.33 1.62
CA LEU A 220 -12.58 4.64 1.48
C LEU A 220 -11.64 3.68 2.26
N TRP A 221 -12.02 2.40 2.43
CA TRP A 221 -11.34 1.39 3.23
C TRP A 221 -11.34 1.65 4.74
N ASP A 222 -12.18 2.56 5.22
CA ASP A 222 -12.20 3.05 6.60
C ASP A 222 -13.36 2.47 7.40
N ARG A 223 -13.06 1.87 8.56
CA ARG A 223 -14.03 1.22 9.45
C ARG A 223 -15.07 2.19 9.98
N THR A 224 -14.67 3.39 10.38
CA THR A 224 -15.55 4.39 10.97
C THR A 224 -16.52 4.97 9.93
N LYS A 225 -16.01 5.23 8.72
CA LYS A 225 -16.89 5.66 7.61
C LYS A 225 -17.88 4.56 7.25
N ALA A 226 -17.43 3.33 7.14
CA ALA A 226 -18.30 2.19 6.89
C ALA A 226 -19.40 2.03 7.95
N TYR A 227 -19.06 2.20 9.21
CA TYR A 227 -20.05 2.22 10.30
C TYR A 227 -21.08 3.33 10.12
N ASN A 228 -20.65 4.56 9.85
CA ASN A 228 -21.55 5.69 9.68
C ASN A 228 -22.47 5.51 8.46
N SER A 229 -21.89 5.18 7.29
CA SER A 229 -22.65 4.89 6.07
C SER A 229 -23.67 3.76 6.28
N THR A 230 -23.28 2.69 6.96
CA THR A 230 -24.21 1.60 7.25
C THR A 230 -25.38 2.07 8.12
N LYS A 231 -25.14 2.88 9.16
CA LYS A 231 -26.23 3.43 9.99
C LYS A 231 -27.20 4.26 9.18
N GLU A 232 -26.69 5.13 8.31
CA GLU A 232 -27.53 5.98 7.44
C GLU A 232 -28.35 5.13 6.46
N MET A 233 -27.72 4.13 5.82
CA MET A 233 -28.41 3.23 4.91
C MET A 233 -29.45 2.36 5.62
N LEU A 234 -29.24 1.94 6.85
CA LEU A 234 -30.22 1.17 7.63
C LEU A 234 -31.48 1.98 7.96
N VAL A 235 -31.36 3.31 8.14
CA VAL A 235 -32.53 4.18 8.30
C VAL A 235 -33.34 4.23 7.02
N ALA A 236 -32.68 4.33 5.86
CA ALA A 236 -33.34 4.39 4.56
C ALA A 236 -33.90 3.02 4.12
N HIS A 237 -33.25 1.94 4.52
CA HIS A 237 -33.53 0.57 4.06
C HIS A 237 -33.53 -0.41 5.23
N PRO A 238 -34.55 -0.38 6.11
CA PRO A 238 -34.58 -1.21 7.32
C PRO A 238 -34.80 -2.71 7.08
N ASP A 239 -35.14 -3.10 5.86
CA ASP A 239 -35.50 -4.46 5.45
C ASP A 239 -34.43 -5.13 4.58
N ILE A 240 -33.17 -4.73 4.69
CA ILE A 240 -32.06 -5.38 4.00
C ILE A 240 -31.80 -6.77 4.57
N GLU A 241 -31.25 -7.67 3.75
CA GLU A 241 -30.87 -9.03 4.12
C GLU A 241 -29.36 -9.24 4.11
N GLY A 242 -28.59 -8.33 3.51
CA GLY A 242 -27.14 -8.42 3.46
C GLY A 242 -26.42 -7.09 3.25
N VAL A 243 -25.16 -7.07 3.69
CA VAL A 243 -24.22 -5.98 3.43
C VAL A 243 -22.99 -6.56 2.75
N TRP A 244 -22.78 -6.17 1.51
CA TRP A 244 -21.52 -6.49 0.84
C TRP A 244 -20.50 -5.37 1.09
N THR A 245 -19.28 -5.74 1.48
CA THR A 245 -18.19 -4.76 1.65
C THR A 245 -16.96 -5.19 0.87
N ALA A 246 -16.26 -4.21 0.32
CA ALA A 246 -15.07 -4.48 -0.48
C ALA A 246 -13.86 -4.93 0.36
N ASN A 247 -13.87 -4.72 1.69
CA ASN A 247 -12.84 -5.28 2.58
C ASN A 247 -13.36 -5.56 4.01
N ASP A 248 -12.54 -6.26 4.79
CA ASP A 248 -12.91 -6.69 6.14
C ASP A 248 -12.99 -5.53 7.14
N ASP A 249 -12.15 -4.53 7.02
CA ASP A 249 -12.16 -3.40 7.96
C ASP A 249 -13.49 -2.62 7.87
N MET A 250 -13.98 -2.43 6.65
CA MET A 250 -15.33 -1.88 6.42
C MET A 250 -16.41 -2.85 6.88
N ALA A 251 -16.23 -4.17 6.70
CA ALA A 251 -17.16 -5.18 7.20
C ALA A 251 -17.32 -5.10 8.72
N MET A 252 -16.23 -4.91 9.46
CA MET A 252 -16.30 -4.74 10.92
C MET A 252 -17.04 -3.48 11.32
N GLY A 253 -16.92 -2.39 10.56
CA GLY A 253 -17.73 -1.18 10.73
C GLY A 253 -19.21 -1.44 10.52
N ALA A 254 -19.58 -2.13 9.44
CA ALA A 254 -20.95 -2.52 9.14
C ALA A 254 -21.53 -3.45 10.23
N ILE A 255 -20.78 -4.44 10.68
CA ILE A 255 -21.19 -5.34 11.79
C ILE A 255 -21.50 -4.55 13.07
N GLN A 256 -20.68 -3.54 13.38
CA GLN A 256 -20.94 -2.71 14.56
C GLN A 256 -22.27 -1.92 14.43
N ALA A 257 -22.56 -1.34 13.27
CA ALA A 257 -23.84 -0.68 13.01
C ALA A 257 -25.02 -1.64 13.11
N LEU A 258 -24.88 -2.85 12.57
CA LEU A 258 -25.90 -3.91 12.66
C LEU A 258 -26.12 -4.38 14.11
N LYS A 259 -25.08 -4.44 14.95
CA LYS A 259 -25.23 -4.75 16.39
C LYS A 259 -26.09 -3.72 17.11
N GLU A 260 -25.84 -2.44 16.88
CA GLU A 260 -26.62 -1.34 17.46
C GLU A 260 -28.07 -1.34 17.01
N ALA A 261 -28.33 -1.77 15.77
CA ALA A 261 -29.67 -1.93 15.21
C ALA A 261 -30.37 -3.24 15.60
N ASN A 262 -29.74 -4.13 16.37
CA ASN A 262 -30.23 -5.47 16.69
C ASN A 262 -30.45 -6.38 15.46
N LEU A 263 -29.67 -6.17 14.40
CA LEU A 263 -29.71 -6.89 13.13
C LEU A 263 -28.52 -7.82 12.93
N ALA A 264 -27.48 -7.75 13.75
CA ALA A 264 -26.31 -8.60 13.66
C ALA A 264 -26.70 -10.09 13.75
N GLY A 265 -26.18 -10.93 12.85
CA GLY A 265 -26.54 -12.32 12.69
C GLY A 265 -27.89 -12.59 12.00
N LYS A 266 -28.69 -11.56 11.76
CA LYS A 266 -29.90 -11.61 10.93
C LYS A 266 -29.62 -11.07 9.54
N VAL A 267 -28.81 -10.03 9.46
CA VAL A 267 -28.25 -9.45 8.24
C VAL A 267 -26.78 -9.82 8.20
N MET A 268 -26.38 -10.59 7.21
CA MET A 268 -25.00 -11.06 7.07
C MET A 268 -24.14 -10.05 6.34
N VAL A 269 -22.85 -10.08 6.65
CA VAL A 269 -21.84 -9.21 6.03
C VAL A 269 -20.79 -10.07 5.34
N THR A 270 -20.18 -9.56 4.28
CA THR A 270 -18.99 -10.17 3.66
C THR A 270 -17.88 -9.13 3.52
N GLY A 271 -16.64 -9.59 3.46
CA GLY A 271 -15.46 -8.75 3.31
C GLY A 271 -14.39 -9.40 2.44
N CYS A 272 -13.20 -8.83 2.50
CA CYS A 272 -12.00 -9.33 1.85
C CYS A 272 -10.80 -8.79 2.61
N ASP A 273 -9.81 -9.58 2.90
CA ASP A 273 -8.48 -9.36 3.45
C ASP A 273 -8.08 -10.54 4.37
N GLY A 274 -9.04 -11.12 5.13
CA GLY A 274 -8.81 -12.21 6.07
C GLY A 274 -8.18 -11.72 7.37
N ILE A 275 -8.67 -10.60 7.92
CA ILE A 275 -8.20 -10.14 9.23
C ILE A 275 -8.73 -11.05 10.35
N PRO A 276 -8.00 -11.21 11.49
CA PRO A 276 -8.40 -12.08 12.58
C PRO A 276 -9.81 -11.82 13.11
N GLU A 277 -10.20 -10.55 13.23
CA GLU A 277 -11.55 -10.15 13.68
C GLU A 277 -12.66 -10.64 12.73
N MET A 278 -12.38 -10.68 11.42
CA MET A 278 -13.36 -11.19 10.45
C MET A 278 -13.53 -12.71 10.54
N PHE A 279 -12.47 -13.45 10.85
CA PHE A 279 -12.58 -14.88 11.12
C PHE A 279 -13.44 -15.13 12.35
N ASP A 280 -13.27 -14.34 13.40
CA ASP A 280 -14.13 -14.44 14.60
C ASP A 280 -15.58 -14.06 14.28
N ALA A 281 -15.81 -13.09 13.42
CA ALA A 281 -17.16 -12.70 12.96
C ALA A 281 -17.83 -13.83 12.14
N ILE A 282 -17.10 -14.51 11.24
CA ILE A 282 -17.61 -15.65 10.48
C ILE A 282 -17.93 -16.81 11.44
N LYS A 283 -17.02 -17.12 12.35
CA LYS A 283 -17.23 -18.15 13.37
C LYS A 283 -18.42 -17.84 14.27
N GLY A 284 -18.59 -16.57 14.64
CA GLY A 284 -19.70 -16.06 15.46
C GLY A 284 -21.04 -15.92 14.73
N GLY A 285 -21.10 -16.19 13.41
CA GLY A 285 -22.33 -16.05 12.60
C GLY A 285 -22.76 -14.60 12.36
N LEU A 286 -21.81 -13.67 12.34
CA LEU A 286 -22.02 -12.25 12.03
C LEU A 286 -21.65 -11.90 10.59
N ALA A 287 -20.79 -12.71 9.99
CA ALA A 287 -20.34 -12.58 8.62
C ALA A 287 -20.44 -13.91 7.87
N ALA A 288 -20.67 -13.85 6.56
CA ALA A 288 -20.79 -15.05 5.74
C ALA A 288 -19.43 -15.54 5.23
N ALA A 289 -18.59 -14.64 4.75
CA ALA A 289 -17.34 -14.99 4.10
C ALA A 289 -16.34 -13.83 4.06
N THR A 290 -15.07 -14.18 3.84
CA THR A 290 -14.01 -13.27 3.44
C THR A 290 -13.06 -13.97 2.45
N ILE A 291 -12.12 -13.21 1.89
CA ILE A 291 -10.97 -13.72 1.16
C ILE A 291 -9.74 -13.47 2.04
N PHE A 292 -8.99 -14.52 2.33
CA PHE A 292 -7.71 -14.34 3.01
C PHE A 292 -6.60 -14.08 2.00
N ASN A 293 -5.95 -12.95 2.17
CA ASN A 293 -4.74 -12.55 1.46
C ASN A 293 -3.60 -12.43 2.48
N ASP A 294 -2.56 -13.22 2.29
CA ASP A 294 -1.47 -13.25 3.26
C ASP A 294 -0.55 -12.03 3.14
N GLY A 295 -0.90 -10.94 3.82
CA GLY A 295 -0.11 -9.71 3.83
C GLY A 295 1.31 -9.89 4.36
N LYS A 296 1.55 -10.86 5.27
CA LYS A 296 2.89 -11.16 5.77
C LYS A 296 3.76 -11.76 4.67
N TYR A 297 3.23 -12.71 3.90
CA TYR A 297 3.91 -13.29 2.74
C TYR A 297 4.19 -12.23 1.68
N GLN A 298 3.21 -11.41 1.37
CA GLN A 298 3.31 -10.38 0.34
C GLN A 298 4.46 -9.41 0.61
N ALA A 299 4.56 -8.89 1.83
CA ALA A 299 5.64 -7.98 2.21
C ALA A 299 7.01 -8.66 2.14
N GLN A 300 7.11 -9.91 2.61
CA GLN A 300 8.36 -10.67 2.54
C GLN A 300 8.78 -10.94 1.10
N LEU A 301 7.85 -11.36 0.24
CA LEU A 301 8.13 -11.61 -1.18
C LEU A 301 8.61 -10.34 -1.88
N GLY A 302 7.88 -9.22 -1.72
CA GLY A 302 8.24 -7.96 -2.36
C GLY A 302 9.61 -7.44 -1.95
N LEU A 303 9.93 -7.51 -0.66
CA LEU A 303 11.26 -7.13 -0.15
C LEU A 303 12.35 -8.09 -0.60
N ALA A 304 12.07 -9.40 -0.62
CA ALA A 304 13.04 -10.41 -1.06
C ALA A 304 13.41 -10.25 -2.54
N MET A 305 12.42 -10.05 -3.41
CA MET A 305 12.67 -9.76 -4.83
C MET A 305 13.48 -8.48 -5.02
N SER A 306 13.11 -7.41 -4.30
CA SER A 306 13.79 -6.11 -4.39
C SER A 306 15.24 -6.19 -3.89
N LEU A 307 15.49 -6.89 -2.79
CA LEU A 307 16.82 -7.10 -2.26
C LEU A 307 17.66 -8.01 -3.19
N ALA A 308 17.08 -9.07 -3.73
CA ALA A 308 17.76 -9.97 -4.67
C ALA A 308 18.18 -9.25 -5.95
N ALA A 309 17.31 -8.42 -6.52
CA ALA A 309 17.65 -7.61 -7.69
C ALA A 309 18.78 -6.62 -7.38
N LYS A 310 18.71 -5.94 -6.23
CA LYS A 310 19.77 -5.03 -5.78
C LYS A 310 21.12 -5.74 -5.58
N GLN A 311 21.10 -6.98 -5.12
CA GLN A 311 22.31 -7.81 -4.93
C GLN A 311 22.81 -8.49 -6.22
N GLY A 312 22.14 -8.26 -7.36
CA GLY A 312 22.46 -8.92 -8.62
C GLY A 312 22.12 -10.42 -8.66
N LYS A 313 21.33 -10.91 -7.70
CA LYS A 313 20.87 -12.30 -7.63
C LYS A 313 19.60 -12.55 -8.47
N LEU A 314 18.86 -11.50 -8.77
CA LEU A 314 17.70 -11.51 -9.65
C LEU A 314 17.98 -10.57 -10.83
N ASP A 315 18.15 -11.14 -12.02
CA ASP A 315 18.28 -10.35 -13.26
C ASP A 315 16.89 -9.96 -13.76
N VAL A 316 16.48 -8.75 -13.42
CA VAL A 316 15.14 -8.21 -13.77
C VAL A 316 14.92 -8.15 -15.28
N LYS A 317 15.98 -7.94 -16.07
CA LYS A 317 15.89 -7.83 -17.53
C LYS A 317 15.60 -9.16 -18.20
N SER A 318 16.01 -10.27 -17.58
CA SER A 318 15.76 -11.62 -18.09
C SER A 318 14.39 -12.17 -17.71
N LEU A 319 13.64 -11.50 -16.82
CA LEU A 319 12.33 -11.98 -16.41
C LEU A 319 11.32 -11.86 -17.57
N PRO A 320 10.55 -12.93 -17.87
CA PRO A 320 9.45 -12.83 -18.82
C PRO A 320 8.35 -11.89 -18.30
N HIS A 321 7.60 -11.28 -19.18
CA HIS A 321 6.56 -10.30 -18.80
C HIS A 321 5.53 -10.88 -17.83
N GLU A 322 5.20 -12.16 -17.95
CA GLU A 322 4.30 -12.88 -17.03
C GLU A 322 4.81 -12.97 -15.58
N HIS A 323 6.12 -12.84 -15.37
CA HIS A 323 6.75 -12.72 -14.05
C HIS A 323 6.95 -11.27 -13.59
N ARG A 324 6.60 -10.31 -14.45
CA ARG A 324 6.66 -8.88 -14.15
C ARG A 324 5.30 -8.31 -13.75
N GLN A 325 4.20 -8.93 -14.18
CA GLN A 325 2.84 -8.61 -13.77
C GLN A 325 2.07 -9.91 -13.56
N PHE A 326 1.79 -10.27 -12.31
CA PHE A 326 1.14 -11.55 -12.02
C PHE A 326 0.28 -11.52 -10.76
N GLU A 327 -0.60 -12.52 -10.69
CA GLU A 327 -1.39 -12.80 -9.52
C GLU A 327 -0.85 -13.98 -8.74
N ILE A 328 -1.05 -13.93 -7.43
CA ILE A 328 -0.88 -15.07 -6.52
C ILE A 328 -2.25 -15.52 -6.02
N PRO A 329 -2.40 -16.80 -5.60
CA PRO A 329 -3.68 -17.28 -5.10
C PRO A 329 -4.04 -16.65 -3.75
N ALA A 330 -5.32 -16.38 -3.60
CA ALA A 330 -5.96 -16.03 -2.33
C ALA A 330 -6.79 -17.21 -1.83
N VAL A 331 -7.15 -17.22 -0.54
CA VAL A 331 -7.93 -18.30 0.06
C VAL A 331 -9.36 -17.85 0.33
N ASN A 332 -10.32 -18.54 -0.25
CA ASN A 332 -11.73 -18.35 0.03
C ASN A 332 -12.05 -18.85 1.45
N VAL A 333 -12.66 -18.01 2.28
CA VAL A 333 -12.93 -18.34 3.69
C VAL A 333 -14.41 -18.14 3.98
N ASN A 334 -15.05 -19.19 4.50
CA ASN A 334 -16.40 -19.16 5.01
C ASN A 334 -16.50 -19.99 6.31
N ARG A 335 -17.71 -20.29 6.76
CA ARG A 335 -17.95 -21.05 7.99
C ARG A 335 -17.33 -22.45 8.00
N GLU A 336 -17.15 -23.05 6.84
CA GLU A 336 -16.69 -24.43 6.70
C GLU A 336 -15.20 -24.59 6.98
N ASN A 337 -14.38 -23.55 6.62
CA ASN A 337 -12.93 -23.63 6.67
C ASN A 337 -12.26 -22.55 7.54
N VAL A 338 -13.02 -21.64 8.13
CA VAL A 338 -12.46 -20.50 8.88
C VAL A 338 -11.54 -20.93 10.03
N ASP A 339 -11.86 -22.00 10.73
CA ASP A 339 -11.03 -22.51 11.83
C ASP A 339 -9.67 -23.03 11.32
N GLN A 340 -9.67 -23.74 10.21
CA GLN A 340 -8.44 -24.24 9.58
C GLN A 340 -7.57 -23.10 9.08
N VAL A 341 -8.16 -22.13 8.35
CA VAL A 341 -7.38 -20.99 7.83
C VAL A 341 -6.84 -20.12 8.96
N LYS A 342 -7.63 -19.88 10.02
CA LYS A 342 -7.18 -19.16 11.21
C LYS A 342 -6.00 -19.86 11.88
N HIS A 343 -6.09 -21.18 12.07
CA HIS A 343 -5.02 -21.98 12.63
C HIS A 343 -3.74 -21.89 11.80
N ASP A 344 -3.83 -22.05 10.47
CA ASP A 344 -2.66 -22.20 9.60
C ASP A 344 -1.92 -20.87 9.34
N TYR A 345 -2.60 -19.72 9.40
CA TYR A 345 -2.03 -18.44 8.98
C TYR A 345 -1.99 -17.36 10.06
N ILE A 346 -2.84 -17.47 11.07
CA ILE A 346 -2.91 -16.47 12.15
C ILE A 346 -2.25 -17.01 13.43
N GLU A 347 -2.66 -18.19 13.88
CA GLU A 347 -2.15 -18.79 15.11
C GLU A 347 -0.78 -19.41 14.90
N ASN A 348 -0.57 -20.09 13.76
CA ASN A 348 0.68 -20.70 13.35
C ASN A 348 1.20 -20.03 12.07
N THR A 349 1.75 -18.83 12.20
CA THR A 349 2.28 -18.11 11.04
C THR A 349 3.30 -18.97 10.29
N PRO A 350 3.07 -19.25 8.98
CA PRO A 350 3.98 -20.05 8.18
C PRO A 350 5.37 -19.44 8.08
N THR A 351 6.39 -20.28 7.99
CA THR A 351 7.70 -19.87 7.46
C THR A 351 7.63 -19.92 5.94
N TYR A 352 7.91 -18.80 5.29
CA TYR A 352 7.84 -18.73 3.83
C TYR A 352 9.18 -19.08 3.21
N ASP A 353 9.16 -20.03 2.28
CA ASP A 353 10.29 -20.24 1.38
C ASP A 353 10.26 -19.18 0.28
N LEU A 354 11.28 -18.34 0.27
CA LEU A 354 11.45 -17.26 -0.70
C LEU A 354 12.63 -17.57 -1.66
N SER A 355 13.06 -18.81 -1.78
CA SER A 355 14.10 -19.24 -2.72
C SER A 355 13.59 -19.25 -4.16
N ASP A 356 12.29 -19.49 -4.37
CA ASP A 356 11.57 -19.32 -5.62
C ASP A 356 10.49 -18.24 -5.47
N PHE A 357 10.73 -17.06 -6.05
CA PHE A 357 9.81 -15.92 -6.01
C PHE A 357 8.48 -16.17 -6.73
N PHE A 358 8.45 -17.17 -7.61
CA PHE A 358 7.30 -17.48 -8.45
C PHE A 358 6.57 -18.75 -8.03
N ALA A 359 6.96 -19.36 -6.91
CA ALA A 359 6.32 -20.59 -6.39
C ALA A 359 4.80 -20.48 -6.21
N LYS A 360 4.28 -19.27 -5.95
CA LYS A 360 2.84 -18.99 -5.85
C LYS A 360 2.28 -18.21 -7.06
N TRP A 361 2.99 -18.16 -8.18
CA TRP A 361 2.46 -17.59 -9.41
C TRP A 361 1.20 -18.34 -9.85
N SER A 362 0.12 -17.64 -10.17
CA SER A 362 -1.13 -18.26 -10.62
C SER A 362 -1.47 -17.90 -12.07
N LYS A 363 -1.42 -16.63 -12.42
CA LYS A 363 -1.63 -16.13 -13.78
C LYS A 363 -0.99 -14.77 -14.00
N ALA A 364 -0.73 -14.43 -15.27
CA ALA A 364 -0.30 -13.10 -15.65
C ALA A 364 -1.47 -12.09 -15.51
N ILE A 365 -1.15 -10.86 -15.09
CA ILE A 365 -2.07 -9.72 -15.18
C ILE A 365 -1.97 -9.17 -16.62
N PRO A 366 -3.09 -8.97 -17.31
CA PRO A 366 -3.13 -8.51 -18.72
C PRO A 366 -2.43 -7.16 -18.97
#